data_4f0317f449fad1dee9dc443a89f503ba
#
_entry.id   4f0317f449fad1dee9dc443a89f503ba
#
_cell.length_a   1.000
_cell.length_b   1.000
_cell.length_c   1.000
_cell.angle_alpha   90.00
_cell.angle_beta   90.00
_cell.angle_gamma   90.00
#
_symmetry.space_group_name_H-M   'P 1'
#
loop_
_entity.id
_entity.type
_entity.pdbx_description
1 polymer ?
#
loop_
_entity_poly.entity_id
_entity_poly.type
_entity_poly.pdbx_seq_one_letter_code
_entity_poly.pdbx_strand_id
1 'polypeptide(L)'
;MQAVQIRVRRIDHDLPLPSYSHPGDAGADLYSAEEITLDPGRRGLVRTGVAIELPPGYVGLVHPRSGLAHRHGLSMVNAPGTIDAGYRGEIQVNLINLDPTDAVTVRRGDRVAQLLVQQVARADFVESDLLSESARGSGGHGSTGR
;
A
#
# COMPACT_ATOMS: atom_id res chain seq x y z
N MET A 1 -4.12 15.85 15.43
CA MET A 1 -3.53 15.24 14.22
C MET A 1 -3.46 16.29 13.12
N GLN A 2 -2.32 16.46 12.51
CA GLN A 2 -2.13 17.42 11.41
C GLN A 2 -2.70 16.83 10.12
N ALA A 3 -3.60 17.56 9.45
CA ALA A 3 -4.10 17.19 8.14
C ALA A 3 -3.18 17.75 7.05
N VAL A 4 -2.89 16.94 6.04
CA VAL A 4 -2.21 17.37 4.84
C VAL A 4 -3.17 17.23 3.65
N GLN A 5 -3.23 18.26 2.81
CA GLN A 5 -4.11 18.24 1.65
C GLN A 5 -3.47 17.45 0.50
N ILE A 6 -4.17 16.44 0.03
CA ILE A 6 -3.77 15.63 -1.12
C ILE A 6 -4.74 15.88 -2.26
N ARG A 7 -4.23 16.36 -3.39
CA ARG A 7 -5.07 16.50 -4.59
C ARG A 7 -5.31 15.12 -5.18
N VAL A 8 -6.56 14.85 -5.54
CA VAL A 8 -6.97 13.58 -6.16
C VAL A 8 -7.62 13.89 -7.49
N ARG A 9 -7.08 13.30 -8.57
CA ARG A 9 -7.75 13.30 -9.86
C ARG A 9 -8.58 12.02 -9.96
N ARG A 10 -9.89 12.16 -10.12
CA ARG A 10 -10.79 11.03 -10.31
C ARG A 10 -10.71 10.59 -11.77
N ILE A 11 -10.28 9.35 -12.01
CA ILE A 11 -10.23 8.74 -13.34
C ILE A 11 -11.54 8.00 -13.60
N ASP A 12 -12.03 7.29 -12.58
CA ASP A 12 -13.35 6.64 -12.61
C ASP A 12 -14.30 7.45 -11.72
N HIS A 13 -15.22 8.17 -12.35
CA HIS A 13 -16.13 9.09 -11.68
C HIS A 13 -17.24 8.40 -10.88
N ASP A 14 -17.44 7.10 -11.07
CA ASP A 14 -18.47 6.33 -10.37
C ASP A 14 -17.95 5.68 -9.08
N LEU A 15 -16.64 5.78 -8.81
CA LEU A 15 -16.04 5.28 -7.58
C LEU A 15 -15.85 6.38 -6.54
N PRO A 16 -15.96 6.05 -5.24
CA PRO A 16 -15.63 7.01 -4.19
C PRO A 16 -14.16 7.43 -4.23
N LEU A 17 -13.87 8.63 -3.71
CA LEU A 17 -12.50 9.00 -3.37
C LEU A 17 -12.00 8.14 -2.21
N PRO A 18 -10.66 8.00 -2.04
CA PRO A 18 -10.13 7.36 -0.85
C PRO A 18 -10.74 7.98 0.41
N SER A 19 -11.15 7.16 1.34
CA SER A 19 -11.86 7.62 2.54
C SER A 19 -11.53 6.76 3.75
N TYR A 20 -11.58 7.38 4.92
CA TYR A 20 -11.42 6.69 6.19
C TYR A 20 -12.75 6.15 6.68
N SER A 21 -12.76 4.91 7.18
CA SER A 21 -13.97 4.28 7.71
C SER A 21 -14.34 4.82 9.09
N HIS A 22 -13.33 5.13 9.91
CA HIS A 22 -13.52 5.62 11.27
C HIS A 22 -12.60 6.79 11.57
N PRO A 23 -12.98 7.69 12.50
CA PRO A 23 -12.06 8.72 12.99
C PRO A 23 -10.79 8.10 13.58
N GLY A 24 -9.63 8.62 13.17
CA GLY A 24 -8.34 8.14 13.64
C GLY A 24 -7.74 6.98 12.84
N ASP A 25 -8.45 6.45 11.85
CA ASP A 25 -7.88 5.43 10.96
C ASP A 25 -6.66 6.00 10.23
N ALA A 26 -5.62 5.18 10.09
CA ALA A 26 -4.41 5.56 9.37
C ALA A 26 -4.51 5.29 7.87
N GLY A 27 -5.27 4.29 7.48
CA GLY A 27 -5.43 3.87 6.09
C GLY A 27 -6.75 4.32 5.48
N ALA A 28 -6.70 5.04 4.38
CA ALA A 28 -7.87 5.38 3.58
C ALA A 28 -8.17 4.27 2.59
N ASP A 29 -9.42 3.84 2.49
CA ASP A 29 -9.82 2.77 1.60
C ASP A 29 -9.62 3.14 0.12
N LEU A 30 -9.07 2.20 -0.64
CA LEU A 30 -8.99 2.23 -2.10
C LEU A 30 -9.94 1.18 -2.67
N TYR A 31 -10.63 1.54 -3.74
CA TYR A 31 -11.68 0.73 -4.34
C TYR A 31 -11.22 0.16 -5.67
N SER A 32 -11.65 -1.06 -6.00
CA SER A 32 -11.35 -1.64 -7.30
C SER A 32 -12.23 -1.02 -8.39
N ALA A 33 -11.59 -0.59 -9.48
CA ALA A 33 -12.30 -0.08 -10.66
C ALA A 33 -12.76 -1.22 -11.60
N GLU A 34 -12.39 -2.46 -11.30
CA GLU A 34 -12.64 -3.58 -12.20
C GLU A 34 -12.88 -4.88 -11.42
N GLU A 35 -13.41 -5.87 -12.11
CA GLU A 35 -13.59 -7.21 -11.57
C GLU A 35 -12.44 -8.11 -12.02
N ILE A 36 -11.90 -8.90 -11.09
CA ILE A 36 -10.87 -9.89 -11.38
C ILE A 36 -11.08 -11.12 -10.51
N THR A 37 -10.88 -12.30 -11.07
CA THR A 37 -10.82 -13.56 -10.34
C THR A 37 -9.40 -14.09 -10.36
N LEU A 38 -8.86 -14.35 -9.20
CA LEU A 38 -7.50 -14.88 -9.04
C LEU A 38 -7.58 -16.31 -8.52
N ASP A 39 -7.10 -17.25 -9.30
CA ASP A 39 -6.89 -18.62 -8.85
C ASP A 39 -5.76 -18.68 -7.81
N PRO A 40 -5.66 -19.77 -7.02
CA PRO A 40 -4.59 -19.92 -6.03
C PRO A 40 -3.20 -19.66 -6.63
N GLY A 41 -2.43 -18.80 -5.97
CA GLY A 41 -1.08 -18.44 -6.37
C GLY A 41 -0.97 -17.44 -7.52
N ARG A 42 -2.10 -16.99 -8.08
CA ARG A 42 -2.10 -16.02 -9.19
C ARG A 42 -2.12 -14.59 -8.68
N ARG A 43 -1.55 -13.69 -9.48
CA ARG A 43 -1.55 -12.24 -9.24
C ARG A 43 -2.19 -11.50 -10.39
N GLY A 44 -2.67 -10.29 -10.12
CA GLY A 44 -3.21 -9.40 -11.13
C GLY A 44 -3.24 -7.96 -10.65
N LEU A 45 -3.04 -7.04 -11.58
CA LEU A 45 -3.17 -5.61 -11.32
C LEU A 45 -4.64 -5.20 -11.42
N VAL A 46 -5.13 -4.47 -10.42
CA VAL A 46 -6.42 -3.80 -10.50
C VAL A 46 -6.23 -2.29 -10.40
N ARG A 47 -6.99 -1.56 -11.20
CA ARG A 47 -7.03 -0.11 -11.17
C ARG A 47 -7.93 0.36 -10.04
N THR A 48 -7.62 1.52 -9.47
CA THR A 48 -8.40 2.12 -8.38
C THR A 48 -9.22 3.33 -8.80
N GLY A 49 -9.06 3.77 -10.02
CA GLY A 49 -9.83 4.90 -10.56
C GLY A 49 -9.38 6.27 -10.08
N VAL A 50 -8.24 6.37 -9.39
CA VAL A 50 -7.72 7.64 -8.87
C VAL A 50 -6.22 7.79 -9.11
N ALA A 51 -5.80 9.02 -9.33
CA ALA A 51 -4.41 9.45 -9.30
C ALA A 51 -4.27 10.54 -8.24
N ILE A 52 -3.14 10.61 -7.56
CA ILE A 52 -2.93 11.58 -6.49
C ILE A 52 -1.67 12.41 -6.72
N GLU A 53 -1.64 13.57 -6.09
CA GLU A 53 -0.47 14.43 -6.02
C GLU A 53 -0.08 14.63 -4.57
N LEU A 54 1.04 14.02 -4.19
CA LEU A 54 1.60 14.16 -2.86
C LEU A 54 2.54 15.38 -2.83
N PRO A 55 2.50 16.19 -1.75
CA PRO A 55 3.49 17.24 -1.60
C PRO A 55 4.88 16.65 -1.37
N PRO A 56 5.95 17.39 -1.73
CA PRO A 56 7.32 16.96 -1.42
C PRO A 56 7.49 16.66 0.07
N GLY A 57 8.25 15.62 0.39
CA GLY A 57 8.48 15.18 1.76
C GLY A 57 7.42 14.22 2.29
N TYR A 58 6.49 13.78 1.43
CA TYR A 58 5.49 12.78 1.76
C TYR A 58 5.58 11.57 0.84
N VAL A 59 5.16 10.44 1.34
CA VAL A 59 5.04 9.18 0.60
C VAL A 59 3.64 8.61 0.79
N GLY A 60 3.11 8.01 -0.26
CA GLY A 60 1.91 7.18 -0.17
C GLY A 60 2.30 5.71 -0.08
N LEU A 61 1.77 5.01 0.90
CA LEU A 61 1.99 3.58 1.07
C LEU A 61 0.67 2.85 0.86
N VAL A 62 0.67 1.91 -0.06
CA VAL A 62 -0.50 1.06 -0.33
C VAL A 62 -0.31 -0.26 0.38
N HIS A 63 -1.23 -0.55 1.30
CA HIS A 63 -1.22 -1.76 2.11
C HIS A 63 -2.40 -2.67 1.78
N PRO A 64 -2.26 -4.00 1.95
CA PRO A 64 -3.39 -4.91 1.91
C PRO A 64 -4.37 -4.59 3.04
N ARG A 65 -5.60 -5.10 2.92
CA ARG A 65 -6.59 -5.05 4.00
C ARG A 65 -6.52 -6.34 4.80
N SER A 66 -6.44 -6.20 6.13
CA SER A 66 -6.28 -7.35 7.03
C SER A 66 -7.44 -8.36 6.95
N GLY A 67 -8.66 -7.89 6.78
CA GLY A 67 -9.82 -8.77 6.67
C GLY A 67 -9.80 -9.65 5.42
N LEU A 68 -9.42 -9.09 4.28
CA LEU A 68 -9.28 -9.84 3.03
C LEU A 68 -8.10 -10.81 3.10
N ALA A 69 -7.00 -10.40 3.71
CA ALA A 69 -5.84 -11.26 3.92
C ALA A 69 -6.20 -12.46 4.79
N HIS A 70 -6.90 -12.23 5.89
CA HIS A 70 -7.27 -13.29 6.83
C HIS A 70 -8.33 -14.25 6.27
N ARG A 71 -9.40 -13.70 5.69
CA ARG A 71 -10.53 -14.53 5.23
C ARG A 71 -10.28 -15.23 3.90
N HIS A 72 -9.53 -14.60 3.00
CA HIS A 72 -9.39 -15.06 1.62
C HIS A 72 -7.94 -15.28 1.18
N GLY A 73 -6.97 -14.99 2.03
CA GLY A 73 -5.56 -15.04 1.62
C GLY A 73 -5.19 -13.99 0.57
N LEU A 74 -6.01 -12.96 0.39
CA LEU A 74 -5.75 -11.91 -0.58
C LEU A 74 -4.75 -10.90 -0.01
N SER A 75 -3.64 -10.71 -0.72
CA SER A 75 -2.58 -9.80 -0.33
C SER A 75 -2.07 -9.02 -1.54
N MET A 76 -0.93 -8.40 -1.41
CA MET A 76 -0.26 -7.67 -2.48
C MET A 76 1.15 -8.23 -2.68
N VAL A 77 1.58 -8.30 -3.94
CA VAL A 77 2.91 -8.81 -4.30
C VAL A 77 4.00 -7.89 -3.74
N ASN A 78 3.81 -6.58 -3.85
CA ASN A 78 4.75 -5.53 -3.41
C ASN A 78 4.23 -4.78 -2.19
N ALA A 79 3.88 -5.48 -1.13
CA ALA A 79 3.38 -4.83 0.09
C ALA A 79 4.54 -4.37 0.99
N PRO A 80 4.62 -3.06 1.32
CA PRO A 80 3.75 -1.98 0.85
C PRO A 80 4.13 -1.50 -0.56
N GLY A 81 3.13 -1.11 -1.34
CA GLY A 81 3.36 -0.37 -2.57
C GLY A 81 3.78 1.05 -2.25
N THR A 82 4.78 1.57 -2.94
CA THR A 82 5.30 2.92 -2.69
C THR A 82 4.84 3.87 -3.77
N ILE A 83 4.17 4.96 -3.38
CA ILE A 83 3.78 6.05 -4.27
C ILE A 83 4.67 7.25 -3.97
N ASP A 84 5.52 7.59 -4.93
CA ASP A 84 6.41 8.72 -4.84
C ASP A 84 5.66 10.05 -5.01
N ALA A 85 6.19 11.12 -4.40
CA ALA A 85 5.58 12.44 -4.50
C ALA A 85 5.43 12.92 -5.96
N GLY A 86 6.34 12.51 -6.84
CA GLY A 86 6.32 12.87 -8.26
C GLY A 86 5.43 11.99 -9.14
N TYR A 87 4.88 10.91 -8.62
CA TYR A 87 4.04 10.00 -9.42
C TYR A 87 2.66 10.63 -9.67
N ARG A 88 2.24 10.63 -10.94
CA ARG A 88 0.96 11.22 -11.39
C ARG A 88 0.04 10.20 -12.08
N GLY A 89 0.46 8.96 -12.16
CA GLY A 89 -0.35 7.90 -12.77
C GLY A 89 -1.45 7.39 -11.86
N GLU A 90 -2.34 6.60 -12.42
CA GLU A 90 -3.39 5.92 -11.67
C GLU A 90 -2.77 4.97 -10.63
N ILE A 91 -3.30 4.98 -9.43
CA ILE A 91 -2.91 3.98 -8.41
C ILE A 91 -3.45 2.63 -8.83
N GLN A 92 -2.56 1.65 -8.95
CA GLN A 92 -2.89 0.27 -9.24
C GLN A 92 -2.44 -0.61 -8.09
N VAL A 93 -3.22 -1.65 -7.81
CA VAL A 93 -2.94 -2.58 -6.72
C VAL A 93 -2.59 -3.95 -7.32
N ASN A 94 -1.39 -4.44 -7.03
CA ASN A 94 -0.92 -5.72 -7.51
C ASN A 94 -1.33 -6.82 -6.53
N LEU A 95 -2.51 -7.37 -6.72
CA LEU A 95 -3.10 -8.38 -5.85
C LEU A 95 -2.50 -9.77 -6.11
N ILE A 96 -2.42 -10.57 -5.06
CA ILE A 96 -2.05 -11.98 -5.13
C ILE A 96 -2.98 -12.81 -4.24
N ASN A 97 -3.40 -13.96 -4.75
CA ASN A 97 -4.16 -14.94 -3.97
C ASN A 97 -3.20 -15.94 -3.33
N LEU A 98 -3.05 -15.88 -2.02
CA LEU A 98 -2.21 -16.79 -1.24
C LEU A 98 -3.00 -17.96 -0.66
N ASP A 99 -4.30 -18.06 -0.93
CA ASP A 99 -5.07 -19.23 -0.54
C ASP A 99 -4.60 -20.46 -1.32
N PRO A 100 -4.41 -21.62 -0.68
CA PRO A 100 -3.88 -22.79 -1.37
C PRO A 100 -4.91 -23.52 -2.25
N THR A 101 -6.20 -23.27 -2.06
CA THR A 101 -7.25 -24.08 -2.69
C THR A 101 -8.33 -23.27 -3.41
N ASP A 102 -8.72 -22.11 -2.88
CA ASP A 102 -9.87 -21.38 -3.36
C ASP A 102 -9.51 -20.17 -4.19
N ALA A 103 -10.19 -19.97 -5.30
CA ALA A 103 -10.12 -18.73 -6.07
C ALA A 103 -10.76 -17.59 -5.27
N VAL A 104 -10.29 -16.37 -5.50
CA VAL A 104 -10.89 -15.16 -4.92
C VAL A 104 -11.31 -14.22 -6.04
N THR A 105 -12.53 -13.69 -5.93
CA THR A 105 -13.05 -12.68 -6.88
C THR A 105 -13.12 -11.33 -6.18
N VAL A 106 -12.48 -10.36 -6.79
CA VAL A 106 -12.60 -8.95 -6.46
C VAL A 106 -13.57 -8.35 -7.46
N ARG A 107 -14.58 -7.63 -6.96
CA ARG A 107 -15.58 -6.98 -7.78
C ARG A 107 -15.34 -5.48 -7.84
N ARG A 108 -15.78 -4.86 -8.93
CA ARG A 108 -15.79 -3.40 -9.02
C ARG A 108 -16.49 -2.80 -7.80
N GLY A 109 -15.87 -1.79 -7.20
CA GLY A 109 -16.37 -1.13 -6.00
C GLY A 109 -15.95 -1.77 -4.67
N ASP A 110 -15.34 -2.95 -4.70
CA ASP A 110 -14.79 -3.56 -3.49
C ASP A 110 -13.61 -2.73 -2.96
N ARG A 111 -13.51 -2.64 -1.64
CA ARG A 111 -12.35 -2.07 -0.96
C ARG A 111 -11.22 -3.10 -0.97
N VAL A 112 -10.18 -2.85 -1.77
CA VAL A 112 -9.14 -3.86 -2.04
C VAL A 112 -7.81 -3.57 -1.38
N ALA A 113 -7.59 -2.34 -0.96
CA ALA A 113 -6.35 -1.89 -0.34
C ALA A 113 -6.62 -0.66 0.51
N GLN A 114 -5.60 -0.18 1.18
CA GLN A 114 -5.66 1.05 1.95
C GLN A 114 -4.44 1.92 1.66
N LEU A 115 -4.65 3.21 1.63
CA LEU A 115 -3.62 4.22 1.37
C LEU A 115 -3.26 4.93 2.66
N LEU A 116 -1.99 4.86 3.04
CA LEU A 116 -1.43 5.67 4.12
C LEU A 116 -0.60 6.80 3.52
N VAL A 117 -0.69 7.98 4.10
CA VAL A 117 0.14 9.13 3.74
C VAL A 117 0.98 9.49 4.96
N GLN A 118 2.29 9.53 4.80
CA GLN A 118 3.19 9.88 5.90
C GLN A 118 4.36 10.70 5.42
N GLN A 119 5.00 11.40 6.34
CA GLN A 119 6.25 12.11 6.06
C GLN A 119 7.37 11.12 5.82
N VAL A 120 8.26 11.46 4.90
CA VAL A 120 9.43 10.65 4.59
C VAL A 120 10.65 11.54 4.48
N ALA A 121 11.73 11.13 5.12
CA ALA A 121 13.02 11.79 4.97
C ALA A 121 13.68 11.36 3.67
N ARG A 122 14.34 12.29 3.02
CA ARG A 122 15.24 11.97 1.90
C ARG A 122 16.64 11.76 2.45
N ALA A 123 17.19 10.57 2.25
CA ALA A 123 18.53 10.26 2.68
C ALA A 123 19.57 10.92 1.74
N ASP A 124 20.59 11.49 2.35
CA ASP A 124 21.83 11.88 1.67
C ASP A 124 22.89 10.85 2.05
N PHE A 125 23.18 9.94 1.14
CA PHE A 125 24.09 8.81 1.39
C PHE A 125 25.52 9.29 1.26
N VAL A 126 26.24 9.29 2.39
CA VAL A 126 27.66 9.67 2.46
C VAL A 126 28.48 8.42 2.76
N GLU A 127 29.41 8.11 1.86
CA GLU A 127 30.31 6.99 2.07
C GLU A 127 31.20 7.21 3.29
N SER A 128 31.38 6.17 4.09
CA SER A 128 32.25 6.19 5.26
C SER A 128 32.91 4.83 5.42
N ASP A 129 34.19 4.82 5.74
CA ASP A 129 34.93 3.57 5.99
C ASP A 129 34.49 2.90 7.30
N LEU A 130 33.99 3.68 8.26
CA LEU A 130 33.58 3.20 9.56
C LEU A 130 32.19 3.74 9.93
N LEU A 131 31.41 2.89 10.59
CA LEU A 131 30.18 3.29 11.25
C LEU A 131 30.43 3.36 12.76
N SER A 132 29.65 4.18 13.45
CA SER A 132 29.74 4.27 14.91
C SER A 132 29.35 2.94 15.57
N GLU A 133 29.97 2.67 16.72
CA GLU A 133 29.62 1.49 17.52
C GLU A 133 28.22 1.59 18.11
N SER A 134 27.57 0.43 18.26
CA SER A 134 26.27 0.32 18.93
C SER A 134 26.22 -0.96 19.77
N ALA A 135 25.35 -1.00 20.77
CA ALA A 135 25.19 -2.19 21.61
C ALA A 135 24.75 -3.44 20.84
N ARG A 136 23.99 -3.25 19.74
CA ARG A 136 23.57 -4.35 18.87
C ARG A 136 24.66 -4.82 17.91
N GLY A 137 25.54 -3.91 17.47
CA GLY A 137 26.57 -4.19 16.47
C GLY A 137 25.98 -4.77 15.17
N SER A 138 26.54 -5.85 14.68
CA SER A 138 26.12 -6.52 13.45
C SER A 138 24.99 -7.56 13.64
N GLY A 139 24.44 -7.68 14.84
CA GLY A 139 23.43 -8.69 15.15
C GLY A 139 22.12 -8.49 14.36
N GLY A 140 21.69 -9.54 13.69
CA GLY A 140 20.43 -9.57 12.94
C GLY A 140 19.88 -11.00 12.86
N HIS A 141 18.78 -11.18 12.16
CA HIS A 141 18.19 -12.49 11.81
C HIS A 141 18.10 -13.46 13.01
N GLY A 142 17.47 -13.02 14.11
CA GLY A 142 17.28 -13.86 15.29
C GLY A 142 18.44 -13.85 16.26
N SER A 143 19.36 -12.90 16.17
CA SER A 143 20.49 -12.75 17.09
C SER A 143 20.06 -12.54 18.56
N THR A 144 18.83 -12.14 18.80
CA THR A 144 18.25 -11.97 20.15
C THR A 144 17.59 -13.25 20.70
N GLY A 145 17.63 -14.34 19.93
CA GLY A 145 17.01 -15.61 20.32
C GLY A 145 15.52 -15.68 20.00
N ARG A 146 14.85 -16.65 20.62
CA ARG A 146 13.40 -16.85 20.47
C ARG A 146 12.63 -16.02 21.47
#